data_c67fdf554d71fd9d6130479269a0f203
#
_entry.id   c67fdf554d71fd9d6130479269a0f203
#
_cell.length_a   1.000
_cell.length_b   1.000
_cell.length_c   1.000
_cell.angle_alpha   90.00
_cell.angle_beta   90.00
_cell.angle_gamma   90.00
#
_symmetry.space_group_name_H-M   'P 1'
#
loop_
_entity.id
_entity.type
_entity.pdbx_description
1 polymer ?
#
loop_
_entity_poly.entity_id
_entity_poly.type
_entity_poly.pdbx_seq_one_letter_code
_entity_poly.pdbx_strand_id
1 'polypeptide(L)'
;MTIVNFTPWAGLIGGLLIGASASLLLWLNGRIAGISGIVAGATVEPGGDRAWRWLFLAGLLGGAALAFSLVPGSLAFQSDMPWPVFLVAGLIVGFGTRLGSGCTSGHGVCGLARLSPRSLASVATFMATGILTVFVIRHLLGVGA
;
A
#
# COMPACT_ATOMS: atom_id res chain seq x y z
N MET A 1 4.37 25.74 3.71
CA MET A 1 3.58 24.50 3.88
C MET A 1 2.78 24.63 5.16
N THR A 2 1.49 24.89 5.07
CA THR A 2 0.59 24.84 6.22
C THR A 2 0.09 23.39 6.36
N ILE A 3 0.34 22.77 7.51
CA ILE A 3 -0.21 21.45 7.83
C ILE A 3 -1.70 21.67 8.11
N VAL A 4 -2.53 21.38 7.12
CA VAL A 4 -3.99 21.46 7.24
C VAL A 4 -4.47 20.09 7.72
N ASN A 5 -5.23 20.07 8.84
CA ASN A 5 -5.80 18.86 9.45
C ASN A 5 -4.78 17.81 9.96
N PHE A 6 -3.91 18.22 10.89
CA PHE A 6 -3.09 17.26 11.63
C PHE A 6 -3.97 16.43 12.59
N THR A 7 -4.24 15.17 12.24
CA THR A 7 -5.05 14.24 13.03
C THR A 7 -4.21 13.05 13.53
N PRO A 8 -3.36 13.24 14.56
CA PRO A 8 -2.44 12.20 15.02
C PRO A 8 -3.16 10.98 15.56
N TRP A 9 -4.32 11.17 16.18
CA TRP A 9 -5.14 10.08 16.72
C TRP A 9 -5.68 9.14 15.63
N ALA A 10 -6.14 9.69 14.51
CA ALA A 10 -6.59 8.89 13.38
C ALA A 10 -5.44 8.05 12.78
N GLY A 11 -4.25 8.66 12.66
CA GLY A 11 -3.05 7.96 12.22
C GLY A 11 -2.62 6.83 13.19
N LEU A 12 -2.69 7.08 14.49
CA LEU A 12 -2.35 6.09 15.51
C LEU A 12 -3.33 4.90 15.46
N ILE A 13 -4.64 5.17 15.46
CA ILE A 13 -5.67 4.13 15.41
C ILE A 13 -5.55 3.32 14.11
N GLY A 14 -5.42 4.00 12.97
CA GLY A 14 -5.23 3.33 11.67
C GLY A 14 -3.99 2.45 11.64
N GLY A 15 -2.85 2.96 12.16
CA GLY A 15 -1.62 2.20 12.28
C GLY A 15 -1.74 0.98 13.19
N LEU A 16 -2.42 1.10 14.33
CA LEU A 16 -2.69 -0.02 15.23
C LEU A 16 -3.57 -1.09 14.58
N LEU A 17 -4.62 -0.70 13.85
CA LEU A 17 -5.49 -1.63 13.14
C LEU A 17 -4.73 -2.38 12.03
N ILE A 18 -3.92 -1.68 11.24
CA ILE A 18 -3.06 -2.28 10.20
C ILE A 18 -2.06 -3.24 10.84
N GLY A 19 -1.38 -2.81 11.91
CA GLY A 19 -0.40 -3.63 12.62
C GLY A 19 -1.04 -4.89 13.22
N ALA A 20 -2.19 -4.75 13.87
CA ALA A 20 -2.93 -5.87 14.45
C ALA A 20 -3.37 -6.88 13.38
N SER A 21 -3.94 -6.40 12.26
CA SER A 21 -4.39 -7.28 11.16
C SER A 21 -3.21 -8.01 10.50
N ALA A 22 -2.08 -7.33 10.29
CA ALA A 22 -0.87 -7.95 9.75
C ALA A 22 -0.27 -8.99 10.70
N SER A 23 -0.29 -8.71 12.00
CA SER A 23 0.18 -9.64 13.04
C SER A 23 -0.73 -10.87 13.15
N LEU A 24 -2.04 -10.69 13.08
CA LEU A 24 -3.01 -11.80 13.07
C LEU A 24 -2.82 -12.69 11.84
N LEU A 25 -2.64 -12.10 10.65
CA LEU A 25 -2.37 -12.88 9.44
C LEU A 25 -1.08 -13.70 9.56
N LEU A 26 -0.03 -13.10 10.11
CA LEU A 26 1.24 -13.78 10.33
C LEU A 26 1.09 -14.91 11.36
N TRP A 27 0.36 -14.68 12.45
CA TRP A 27 0.17 -15.66 13.52
C TRP A 27 -0.73 -16.82 13.11
N LEU A 28 -1.85 -16.55 12.44
CA LEU A 28 -2.82 -17.59 12.05
C LEU A 28 -2.41 -18.35 10.78
N ASN A 29 -1.87 -17.66 9.78
CA ASN A 29 -1.54 -18.25 8.48
C ASN A 29 -0.03 -18.41 8.23
N GLY A 30 0.83 -17.88 9.09
CA GLY A 30 2.27 -17.86 8.85
C GLY A 30 2.70 -17.05 7.63
N ARG A 31 1.84 -16.15 7.14
CA ARG A 31 2.03 -15.40 5.88
C ARG A 31 2.20 -13.90 6.14
N ILE A 32 3.06 -13.26 5.36
CA ILE A 32 3.28 -11.82 5.41
C ILE A 32 2.19 -11.11 4.58
N ALA A 33 1.61 -10.03 5.13
CA ALA A 33 0.58 -9.22 4.47
C ALA A 33 1.17 -8.36 3.33
N GLY A 34 1.71 -8.99 2.30
CA GLY A 34 2.21 -8.33 1.09
C GLY A 34 1.17 -8.37 -0.03
N ILE A 35 0.44 -7.27 -0.24
CA ILE A 35 -0.71 -7.23 -1.17
C ILE A 35 -0.32 -7.67 -2.58
N SER A 36 0.81 -7.20 -3.12
CA SER A 36 1.26 -7.60 -4.47
C SER A 36 1.49 -9.11 -4.60
N GLY A 37 2.06 -9.75 -3.57
CA GLY A 37 2.26 -11.20 -3.52
C GLY A 37 0.96 -11.97 -3.35
N ILE A 38 0.01 -11.42 -2.55
CA ILE A 38 -1.31 -12.04 -2.36
C ILE A 38 -2.09 -12.00 -3.67
N VAL A 39 -2.14 -10.84 -4.36
CA VAL A 39 -2.82 -10.69 -5.66
C VAL A 39 -2.19 -11.60 -6.71
N ALA A 40 -0.88 -11.59 -6.85
CA ALA A 40 -0.19 -12.44 -7.82
C ALA A 40 -0.44 -13.93 -7.57
N GLY A 41 -0.36 -14.36 -6.31
CA GLY A 41 -0.63 -15.74 -5.98
C GLY A 41 -2.10 -16.14 -6.04
N ALA A 42 -3.05 -15.18 -5.98
CA ALA A 42 -4.46 -15.44 -6.21
C ALA A 42 -4.78 -15.62 -7.71
N THR A 43 -4.07 -14.90 -8.59
CA THR A 43 -4.40 -14.80 -10.03
C THR A 43 -3.47 -15.59 -10.93
N VAL A 44 -2.16 -15.49 -10.75
CA VAL A 44 -1.15 -15.93 -11.70
C VAL A 44 -0.50 -17.26 -11.31
N GLU A 45 -0.26 -17.49 -10.02
CA GLU A 45 0.47 -18.69 -9.59
C GLU A 45 -0.43 -19.93 -9.56
N PRO A 46 -0.07 -21.02 -10.26
CA PRO A 46 -0.77 -22.29 -10.15
C PRO A 46 -0.44 -22.94 -8.80
N GLY A 47 -1.37 -22.92 -7.87
CA GLY A 47 -1.19 -23.55 -6.56
C GLY A 47 -2.50 -23.68 -5.80
N GLY A 48 -2.66 -24.77 -5.03
CA GLY A 48 -3.92 -25.15 -4.37
C GLY A 48 -4.39 -24.23 -3.24
N ASP A 49 -3.60 -23.24 -2.84
CA ASP A 49 -3.87 -22.41 -1.64
C ASP A 49 -4.29 -20.98 -2.01
N ARG A 50 -5.37 -20.90 -2.83
CA ARG A 50 -5.90 -19.60 -3.30
C ARG A 50 -7.04 -19.05 -2.43
N ALA A 51 -7.73 -19.90 -1.71
CA ALA A 51 -8.95 -19.54 -0.99
C ALA A 51 -8.70 -18.43 0.05
N TRP A 52 -7.68 -18.55 0.88
CA TRP A 52 -7.32 -17.53 1.88
C TRP A 52 -6.92 -16.19 1.25
N ARG A 53 -6.28 -16.21 0.06
CA ARG A 53 -5.88 -15.01 -0.67
C ARG A 53 -7.10 -14.24 -1.17
N TRP A 54 -8.08 -14.93 -1.74
CA TRP A 54 -9.34 -14.33 -2.15
C TRP A 54 -10.15 -13.83 -0.95
N LEU A 55 -10.18 -14.58 0.15
CA LEU A 55 -10.82 -14.13 1.40
C LEU A 55 -10.15 -12.88 1.96
N PHE A 56 -8.82 -12.81 1.91
CA PHE A 56 -8.08 -11.62 2.32
C PHE A 56 -8.44 -10.39 1.45
N LEU A 57 -8.46 -10.55 0.13
CA LEU A 57 -8.83 -9.47 -0.80
C LEU A 57 -10.29 -9.05 -0.61
N ALA A 58 -11.20 -10.00 -0.45
CA ALA A 58 -12.61 -9.71 -0.16
C ALA A 58 -12.77 -8.97 1.17
N GLY A 59 -12.04 -9.38 2.21
CA GLY A 59 -12.02 -8.68 3.50
C GLY A 59 -11.47 -7.26 3.41
N LEU A 60 -10.41 -7.05 2.61
CA LEU A 60 -9.83 -5.73 2.37
C LEU A 60 -10.83 -4.80 1.68
N LEU A 61 -11.46 -5.27 0.60
CA LEU A 61 -12.47 -4.49 -0.15
C LEU A 61 -13.73 -4.28 0.67
N GLY A 62 -14.21 -5.32 1.35
CA GLY A 62 -15.38 -5.23 2.22
C GLY A 62 -15.17 -4.29 3.41
N GLY A 63 -13.99 -4.34 4.03
CA GLY A 63 -13.63 -3.42 5.11
C GLY A 63 -13.54 -1.97 4.63
N ALA A 64 -13.00 -1.72 3.45
CA ALA A 64 -12.97 -0.39 2.84
C ALA A 64 -14.41 0.11 2.56
N ALA A 65 -15.26 -0.72 1.94
CA ALA A 65 -16.64 -0.38 1.65
C ALA A 65 -17.44 -0.07 2.94
N LEU A 66 -17.22 -0.87 3.99
CA LEU A 66 -17.85 -0.64 5.29
C LEU A 66 -17.38 0.69 5.91
N ALA A 67 -16.09 0.99 5.86
CA ALA A 67 -15.55 2.25 6.36
C ALA A 67 -16.13 3.45 5.61
N PHE A 68 -16.29 3.35 4.29
CA PHE A 68 -16.97 4.37 3.47
C PHE A 68 -18.42 4.60 3.87
N SER A 69 -19.17 3.53 4.21
CA SER A 69 -20.56 3.63 4.61
C SER A 69 -20.75 4.20 6.02
N LEU A 70 -19.80 3.91 6.93
CA LEU A 70 -19.91 4.36 8.33
C LEU A 70 -19.43 5.79 8.56
N VAL A 71 -18.49 6.29 7.75
CA VAL A 71 -17.94 7.64 7.89
C VAL A 71 -18.00 8.37 6.54
N PRO A 72 -19.20 8.83 6.12
CA PRO A 72 -19.37 9.57 4.88
C PRO A 72 -18.50 10.84 4.86
N GLY A 73 -17.74 11.04 3.77
CA GLY A 73 -16.88 12.23 3.60
C GLY A 73 -15.47 12.12 4.15
N SER A 74 -15.10 11.06 4.89
CA SER A 74 -13.72 10.87 5.38
C SER A 74 -12.75 10.44 4.26
N LEU A 75 -13.25 9.95 3.15
CA LEU A 75 -12.50 9.42 2.03
C LEU A 75 -12.90 10.10 0.71
N ALA A 76 -12.94 11.43 0.70
CA ALA A 76 -13.09 12.19 -0.54
C ALA A 76 -11.80 12.02 -1.37
N PHE A 77 -11.83 11.12 -2.34
CA PHE A 77 -10.75 11.02 -3.32
C PHE A 77 -10.87 12.20 -4.28
N GLN A 78 -10.04 13.21 -4.05
CA GLN A 78 -9.92 14.37 -4.93
C GLN A 78 -8.63 14.24 -5.71
N SER A 79 -8.74 14.06 -7.00
CA SER A 79 -7.60 14.07 -7.91
C SER A 79 -8.01 14.68 -9.24
N ASP A 80 -7.32 15.73 -9.64
CA ASP A 80 -7.49 16.41 -10.94
C ASP A 80 -6.73 15.70 -12.07
N MET A 81 -6.08 14.56 -11.75
CA MET A 81 -5.31 13.82 -12.74
C MET A 81 -6.20 12.98 -13.66
N PRO A 82 -5.95 12.99 -14.97
CA PRO A 82 -6.70 12.18 -15.91
C PRO A 82 -6.47 10.68 -15.69
N TRP A 83 -7.52 9.88 -15.88
CA TRP A 83 -7.50 8.42 -15.64
C TRP A 83 -6.37 7.64 -16.34
N PRO A 84 -5.87 8.01 -17.56
CA PRO A 84 -4.76 7.29 -18.18
C PRO A 84 -3.47 7.36 -17.36
N VAL A 85 -3.24 8.45 -16.62
CA VAL A 85 -2.08 8.60 -15.74
C VAL A 85 -2.10 7.55 -14.62
N PHE A 86 -3.28 7.28 -14.05
CA PHE A 86 -3.44 6.23 -13.03
C PHE A 86 -3.15 4.83 -13.59
N LEU A 87 -3.56 4.55 -14.84
CA LEU A 87 -3.25 3.27 -15.48
C LEU A 87 -1.76 3.08 -15.67
N VAL A 88 -1.09 4.07 -16.26
CA VAL A 88 0.36 4.01 -16.50
C VAL A 88 1.12 3.91 -15.17
N ALA A 89 0.78 4.73 -14.18
CA ALA A 89 1.38 4.67 -12.85
C ALA A 89 1.17 3.30 -12.19
N GLY A 90 -0.04 2.75 -12.26
CA GLY A 90 -0.36 1.43 -11.73
C GLY A 90 0.45 0.31 -12.39
N LEU A 91 0.64 0.35 -13.71
CA LEU A 91 1.47 -0.61 -14.45
C LEU A 91 2.95 -0.52 -14.02
N ILE A 92 3.51 0.70 -13.92
CA ILE A 92 4.89 0.91 -13.50
C ILE A 92 5.10 0.41 -12.07
N VAL A 93 4.19 0.75 -11.15
CA VAL A 93 4.24 0.29 -9.75
C VAL A 93 4.09 -1.23 -9.68
N GLY A 94 3.14 -1.81 -10.41
CA GLY A 94 2.93 -3.26 -10.47
C GLY A 94 4.17 -4.01 -10.96
N PHE A 95 4.80 -3.52 -12.01
CA PHE A 95 6.06 -4.06 -12.55
C PHE A 95 7.19 -3.92 -11.51
N GLY A 96 7.34 -2.74 -10.91
CA GLY A 96 8.35 -2.47 -9.88
C GLY A 96 8.22 -3.39 -8.65
N THR A 97 6.98 -3.65 -8.19
CA THR A 97 6.74 -4.55 -7.05
C THR A 97 7.08 -6.01 -7.36
N ARG A 98 6.96 -6.43 -8.61
CA ARG A 98 7.38 -7.77 -9.05
C ARG A 98 8.90 -7.89 -9.09
N LEU A 99 9.60 -6.89 -9.63
CA LEU A 99 11.07 -6.85 -9.64
C LEU A 99 11.66 -6.78 -8.23
N GLY A 100 11.08 -5.93 -7.37
CA GLY A 100 11.52 -5.75 -5.98
C GLY A 100 11.15 -6.90 -5.04
N SER A 101 10.42 -7.92 -5.53
CA SER A 101 9.93 -9.07 -4.74
C SER A 101 9.06 -8.65 -3.55
N GLY A 102 8.34 -7.54 -3.67
CA GLY A 102 7.43 -7.07 -2.62
C GLY A 102 6.93 -5.65 -2.87
N CYS A 103 5.88 -5.27 -2.15
CA CYS A 103 5.30 -3.94 -2.18
C CYS A 103 5.51 -3.22 -0.83
N THR A 104 5.04 -1.98 -0.75
CA THR A 104 5.14 -1.15 0.46
C THR A 104 4.56 -1.84 1.69
N SER A 105 3.46 -2.58 1.59
CA SER A 105 2.88 -3.29 2.74
C SER A 105 3.77 -4.45 3.22
N GLY A 106 4.40 -5.18 2.30
CA GLY A 106 5.31 -6.26 2.66
C GLY A 106 6.63 -5.77 3.26
N HIS A 107 7.26 -4.81 2.62
CA HIS A 107 8.54 -4.25 3.09
C HIS A 107 8.35 -3.17 4.16
N GLY A 108 7.44 -2.21 3.94
CA GLY A 108 7.28 -1.06 4.83
C GLY A 108 6.58 -1.38 6.14
N VAL A 109 5.53 -2.22 6.13
CA VAL A 109 4.82 -2.58 7.36
C VAL A 109 5.46 -3.82 7.99
N CYS A 110 5.34 -4.98 7.34
CA CYS A 110 5.78 -6.24 7.94
C CYS A 110 7.31 -6.38 7.99
N GLY A 111 8.02 -5.89 6.99
CA GLY A 111 9.47 -6.02 6.88
C GLY A 111 10.22 -5.13 7.87
N LEU A 112 9.79 -3.87 8.03
CA LEU A 112 10.35 -2.95 9.03
C LEU A 112 10.04 -3.41 10.45
N ALA A 113 8.81 -3.87 10.71
CA ALA A 113 8.43 -4.40 12.03
C ALA A 113 9.32 -5.59 12.46
N ARG A 114 9.85 -6.35 11.50
CA ARG A 114 10.79 -7.45 11.72
C ARG A 114 12.26 -7.03 11.64
N LEU A 115 12.56 -5.73 11.55
CA LEU A 115 13.91 -5.17 11.44
C LEU A 115 14.76 -5.81 10.31
N SER A 116 14.12 -6.16 9.18
CA SER A 116 14.78 -6.79 8.05
C SER A 116 15.67 -5.79 7.31
N PRO A 117 17.01 -6.01 7.19
CA PRO A 117 17.91 -5.09 6.46
C PRO A 117 17.52 -4.92 4.99
N ARG A 118 17.05 -6.00 4.35
CA ARG A 118 16.55 -5.96 2.97
C ARG A 118 15.34 -5.03 2.85
N SER A 119 14.41 -5.10 3.80
CA SER A 119 13.22 -4.25 3.81
C SER A 119 13.58 -2.79 4.09
N LEU A 120 14.54 -2.54 4.97
CA LEU A 120 15.05 -1.20 5.23
C LEU A 120 15.63 -0.57 3.96
N ALA A 121 16.49 -1.30 3.23
CA ALA A 121 17.04 -0.83 1.97
C ALA A 121 15.95 -0.58 0.91
N SER A 122 14.96 -1.48 0.79
CA SER A 122 13.85 -1.32 -0.14
C SER A 122 13.02 -0.08 0.20
N VAL A 123 12.70 0.14 1.48
CA VAL A 123 11.93 1.32 1.94
C VAL A 123 12.71 2.60 1.68
N ALA A 124 14.00 2.65 2.01
CA ALA A 124 14.85 3.81 1.74
C ALA A 124 14.88 4.13 0.24
N THR A 125 15.01 3.12 -0.61
CA THR A 125 15.04 3.28 -2.07
C THR A 125 13.71 3.85 -2.60
N PHE A 126 12.56 3.26 -2.27
CA PHE A 126 11.31 3.76 -2.82
C PHE A 126 10.90 5.13 -2.22
N MET A 127 11.25 5.43 -0.97
CA MET A 127 11.05 6.76 -0.41
C MET A 127 11.91 7.81 -1.12
N ALA A 128 13.19 7.52 -1.32
CA ALA A 128 14.10 8.43 -2.03
C ALA A 128 13.65 8.68 -3.48
N THR A 129 13.30 7.61 -4.21
CA THR A 129 12.81 7.74 -5.59
C THR A 129 11.47 8.47 -5.66
N GLY A 130 10.56 8.23 -4.71
CA GLY A 130 9.29 8.94 -4.64
C GLY A 130 9.46 10.44 -4.40
N ILE A 131 10.31 10.82 -3.42
CA ILE A 131 10.64 12.22 -3.14
C ILE A 131 11.28 12.88 -4.36
N LEU A 132 12.25 12.21 -4.99
CA LEU A 132 12.92 12.71 -6.20
C LEU A 132 11.93 12.91 -7.35
N THR A 133 11.04 11.95 -7.58
CA THR A 133 10.02 12.03 -8.64
C THR A 133 9.10 13.22 -8.42
N VAL A 134 8.58 13.41 -7.19
CA VAL A 134 7.72 14.55 -6.86
C VAL A 134 8.47 15.87 -7.01
N PHE A 135 9.73 15.91 -6.58
CA PHE A 135 10.58 17.09 -6.74
C PHE A 135 10.75 17.48 -8.22
N VAL A 136 11.10 16.49 -9.06
CA VAL A 136 11.29 16.71 -10.51
C VAL A 136 9.99 17.18 -11.17
N ILE A 137 8.86 16.53 -10.90
CA ILE A 137 7.57 16.86 -11.52
C ILE A 137 7.14 18.28 -11.12
N ARG A 138 7.24 18.62 -9.85
CA ARG A 138 6.76 19.93 -9.36
C ARG A 138 7.71 21.09 -9.69
N HIS A 139 9.02 20.91 -9.55
CA HIS A 139 9.97 22.00 -9.65
C HIS A 139 10.62 22.14 -11.04
N LEU A 140 10.81 21.01 -11.76
CA LEU A 140 11.43 21.06 -13.06
C LEU A 140 10.40 21.05 -14.22
N LEU A 141 9.32 20.32 -14.08
CA LEU A 141 8.28 20.20 -15.10
C LEU A 141 7.07 21.13 -14.85
N GLY A 142 6.99 21.77 -13.67
CA GLY A 142 5.91 22.71 -13.35
C GLY A 142 4.50 22.10 -13.33
N VAL A 143 4.38 20.77 -13.28
CA VAL A 143 3.10 20.07 -13.31
C VAL A 143 2.56 19.99 -11.89
N GLY A 144 1.40 20.61 -11.64
CA GLY A 144 0.72 20.54 -10.34
C GLY A 144 1.20 21.60 -9.30
N ALA A 145 1.66 22.76 -9.79
CA ALA A 145 1.88 23.94 -8.94
C ALA A 145 0.58 24.72 -8.74
#